data_ad67fa8b8f03d8825f6170ea5bd1d42e
#
_entry.id   ad67fa8b8f03d8825f6170ea5bd1d42e
#
_cell.length_a   1.000
_cell.length_b   1.000
_cell.length_c   1.000
_cell.angle_alpha   90.00
_cell.angle_beta   90.00
_cell.angle_gamma   90.00
#
_symmetry.space_group_name_H-M   'P 1'
#
loop_
_entity.id
_entity.type
_entity.pdbx_description
1 polymer ?
#
loop_
_entity_poly.entity_id
_entity_poly.type
_entity_poly.pdbx_seq_one_letter_code
_entity_poly.pdbx_strand_id
1 'polypeptide(L)'
;MGERKETVFSYGCPSVDVVSKIRKYPATTSFNEGVGPELNFAKEYLLVLFHPVTTEYSSSEKQMEEVLSAIKELNMQTLLIWPNIDAGSDGVSQAIR
;
A
#
# COMPACT_ATOMS: atom_id res chain seq x y z
N MET A 1 -7.18 -24.99 -2.29
CA MET A 1 -6.42 -25.14 -3.50
C MET A 1 -6.50 -26.57 -3.88
N GLY A 2 -6.24 -27.54 -4.11
CA GLY A 2 -6.58 -28.91 -4.53
C GLY A 2 -5.74 -29.39 -5.71
N GLU A 3 -4.62 -28.68 -5.95
CA GLU A 3 -3.70 -29.03 -7.01
C GLU A 3 -2.99 -30.36 -6.73
N ARG A 4 -2.73 -31.13 -7.77
CA ARG A 4 -1.93 -32.36 -7.65
C ARG A 4 -0.49 -31.98 -7.34
N LYS A 5 0.14 -32.70 -6.39
CA LYS A 5 1.52 -32.40 -5.94
C LYS A 5 2.54 -32.39 -7.07
N GLU A 6 2.33 -33.26 -8.08
CA GLU A 6 3.21 -33.41 -9.24
C GLU A 6 3.18 -32.19 -10.20
N THR A 7 2.16 -31.33 -10.07
CA THR A 7 2.02 -30.11 -10.86
C THR A 7 2.42 -28.85 -10.13
N VAL A 8 2.88 -28.97 -8.87
CA VAL A 8 3.31 -27.85 -8.04
C VAL A 8 4.83 -27.77 -8.02
N PHE A 9 5.36 -26.71 -8.57
CA PHE A 9 6.80 -26.45 -8.63
C PHE A 9 7.14 -25.22 -7.79
N SER A 10 8.15 -25.33 -6.92
CA SER A 10 8.60 -24.21 -6.08
C SER A 10 9.88 -23.61 -6.67
N TYR A 11 9.74 -22.54 -7.42
CA TYR A 11 10.86 -21.80 -8.03
C TYR A 11 11.26 -20.53 -7.29
N GLY A 12 10.69 -20.27 -6.10
CA GLY A 12 10.87 -19.04 -5.38
C GLY A 12 9.95 -17.93 -5.88
N CYS A 13 10.25 -16.69 -5.50
CA CYS A 13 9.46 -15.51 -5.85
C CYS A 13 10.36 -14.46 -6.50
N PRO A 14 10.09 -14.04 -7.74
CA PRO A 14 10.87 -12.99 -8.41
C PRO A 14 10.93 -11.69 -7.63
N SER A 15 9.88 -11.35 -6.88
CA SER A 15 9.86 -10.15 -6.03
C SER A 15 10.89 -10.21 -4.91
N VAL A 16 11.16 -11.40 -4.35
CA VAL A 16 12.20 -11.59 -3.34
C VAL A 16 13.58 -11.35 -3.94
N ASP A 17 13.82 -11.81 -5.17
CA ASP A 17 15.08 -11.58 -5.86
C ASP A 17 15.32 -10.08 -6.13
N VAL A 18 14.27 -9.36 -6.48
CA VAL A 18 14.35 -7.89 -6.65
C VAL A 18 14.63 -7.22 -5.32
N VAL A 19 13.86 -7.53 -4.27
CA VAL A 19 14.01 -6.93 -2.93
C VAL A 19 15.41 -7.19 -2.36
N SER A 20 15.97 -8.38 -2.57
CA SER A 20 17.32 -8.72 -2.10
C SER A 20 18.43 -7.82 -2.67
N LYS A 21 18.18 -7.22 -3.84
CA LYS A 21 19.10 -6.31 -4.55
C LYS A 21 18.86 -4.83 -4.22
N ILE A 22 17.75 -4.50 -3.59
CA ILE A 22 17.43 -3.12 -3.22
C ILE A 22 18.33 -2.69 -2.04
N ARG A 23 18.83 -1.47 -2.11
CA ARG A 23 19.58 -0.87 -0.99
C ARG A 23 18.67 -0.73 0.23
N LYS A 24 19.19 -1.08 1.41
CA LYS A 24 18.46 -1.01 2.68
C LYS A 24 17.99 0.42 3.04
N TYR A 25 18.59 1.42 2.44
CA TYR A 25 18.27 2.84 2.70
C TYR A 25 18.01 3.52 1.37
N PRO A 26 16.74 3.70 0.97
CA PRO A 26 16.40 4.50 -0.19
C PRO A 26 16.88 5.95 0.02
N ALA A 27 17.24 6.62 -1.06
CA ALA A 27 17.53 8.04 -1.00
C ALA A 27 16.23 8.77 -0.57
N THR A 28 16.28 9.50 0.53
CA THR A 28 15.13 10.22 1.11
C THR A 28 14.52 11.23 0.14
N THR A 29 15.31 11.71 -0.83
CA THR A 29 14.86 12.62 -1.89
C THR A 29 13.77 12.05 -2.79
N SER A 30 13.72 10.72 -2.99
CA SER A 30 12.72 10.09 -3.87
C SER A 30 11.30 10.09 -3.29
N PHE A 31 11.14 10.27 -1.98
CA PHE A 31 9.83 10.25 -1.34
C PHE A 31 9.16 11.64 -1.27
N ASN A 32 9.91 12.70 -1.53
CA ASN A 32 9.38 14.07 -1.52
C ASN A 32 8.83 14.50 -2.89
N GLU A 33 8.81 13.60 -3.87
CA GLU A 33 8.17 13.81 -5.18
C GLU A 33 6.66 13.49 -5.16
N GLY A 34 6.13 13.04 -4.02
CA GLY A 34 4.72 12.77 -3.81
C GLY A 34 3.86 14.03 -3.66
N VAL A 35 2.57 13.83 -3.49
CA VAL A 35 1.60 14.91 -3.19
C VAL A 35 1.45 15.03 -1.69
N GLY A 36 1.54 16.26 -1.16
CA GLY A 36 1.37 16.54 0.25
C GLY A 36 2.60 17.15 0.92
N PRO A 37 2.57 17.31 2.25
CA PRO A 37 3.69 17.85 3.00
C PRO A 37 4.88 16.89 3.03
N GLU A 38 6.08 17.44 3.17
CA GLU A 38 7.30 16.65 3.31
C GLU A 38 7.25 15.78 4.57
N LEU A 39 7.66 14.51 4.41
CA LEU A 39 7.78 13.56 5.51
C LEU A 39 9.15 13.67 6.16
N ASN A 40 9.17 13.68 7.49
CA ASN A 40 10.40 13.57 8.26
C ASN A 40 10.64 12.11 8.64
N PHE A 41 11.43 11.40 7.85
CA PHE A 41 11.75 9.98 8.08
C PHE A 41 12.62 9.71 9.31
N ALA A 42 13.13 10.74 10.00
CA ALA A 42 13.79 10.60 11.29
C ALA A 42 12.80 10.49 12.46
N LYS A 43 11.54 10.80 12.23
CA LYS A 43 10.44 10.66 13.20
C LYS A 43 9.58 9.43 12.88
N GLU A 44 8.78 9.03 13.83
CA GLU A 44 7.77 7.99 13.63
C GLU A 44 6.76 8.42 12.55
N TYR A 45 6.40 7.49 11.70
CA TYR A 45 5.40 7.68 10.65
C TYR A 45 4.61 6.40 10.40
N LEU A 46 3.43 6.55 9.85
CA LEU A 46 2.64 5.43 9.36
C LEU A 46 2.94 5.19 7.88
N LEU A 47 3.06 3.93 7.51
CA LEU A 47 3.03 3.49 6.12
C LEU A 47 1.70 2.78 5.88
N VAL A 48 0.86 3.36 5.03
CA VAL A 48 -0.47 2.83 4.75
C VAL A 48 -0.56 2.40 3.30
N LEU A 49 -0.92 1.14 3.10
CA LEU A 49 -1.24 0.56 1.81
C LEU A 49 -2.58 -0.15 1.96
N PHE A 50 -3.61 0.38 1.30
CA PHE A 50 -4.96 -0.16 1.37
C PHE A 50 -5.32 -0.85 0.05
N HIS A 51 -5.69 -2.13 0.13
CA HIS A 51 -6.24 -2.89 -0.98
C HIS A 51 -7.71 -3.20 -0.69
N PRO A 52 -8.64 -2.78 -1.54
CA PRO A 52 -10.05 -3.10 -1.35
C PRO A 52 -10.29 -4.61 -1.50
N VAL A 53 -11.28 -5.12 -0.77
CA VAL A 53 -11.76 -6.48 -0.96
C VAL A 53 -12.52 -6.55 -2.29
N THR A 54 -12.02 -7.32 -3.23
CA THR A 54 -12.53 -7.35 -4.61
C THR A 54 -13.99 -7.84 -4.72
N THR A 55 -14.48 -8.59 -3.73
CA THR A 55 -15.87 -9.03 -3.64
C THR A 55 -16.80 -7.97 -3.01
N GLU A 56 -16.24 -6.93 -2.42
CA GLU A 56 -16.95 -5.83 -1.72
C GLU A 56 -16.57 -4.46 -2.30
N TYR A 57 -16.20 -4.42 -3.57
CA TYR A 57 -15.65 -3.22 -4.22
C TYR A 57 -16.59 -1.99 -4.14
N SER A 58 -17.91 -2.18 -4.05
CA SER A 58 -18.88 -1.10 -3.92
C SER A 58 -18.80 -0.33 -2.59
N SER A 59 -18.15 -0.87 -1.56
CA SER A 59 -17.95 -0.24 -0.26
C SER A 59 -16.53 0.27 -0.03
N SER A 60 -15.65 0.16 -1.01
CA SER A 60 -14.22 0.48 -0.90
C SER A 60 -13.95 1.94 -0.55
N GLU A 61 -14.75 2.87 -1.07
CA GLU A 61 -14.68 4.30 -0.74
C GLU A 61 -14.92 4.53 0.75
N LYS A 62 -16.03 4.02 1.27
CA LYS A 62 -16.38 4.13 2.68
C LYS A 62 -15.35 3.46 3.60
N GLN A 63 -14.84 2.29 3.23
CA GLN A 63 -13.79 1.61 3.98
C GLN A 63 -12.51 2.46 4.05
N MET A 64 -12.16 3.11 2.95
CA MET A 64 -11.00 4.00 2.92
C MET A 64 -11.23 5.28 3.74
N GLU A 65 -12.43 5.85 3.72
CA GLU A 65 -12.80 6.99 4.57
C GLU A 65 -12.65 6.67 6.07
N GLU A 66 -13.02 5.48 6.49
CA GLU A 66 -12.83 5.02 7.88
C GLU A 66 -11.33 4.91 8.23
N VAL A 67 -10.51 4.40 7.31
CA VAL A 67 -9.05 4.35 7.48
C VAL A 67 -8.47 5.76 7.61
N LEU A 68 -8.88 6.69 6.74
CA LEU A 68 -8.42 8.08 6.78
C LEU A 68 -8.83 8.79 8.06
N SER A 69 -10.03 8.51 8.56
CA SER A 69 -10.51 9.04 9.84
C SER A 69 -9.65 8.56 11.01
N ALA A 70 -9.32 7.28 11.05
CA ALA A 70 -8.44 6.73 12.07
C ALA A 70 -7.02 7.32 12.00
N ILE A 71 -6.47 7.48 10.80
CA ILE A 71 -5.16 8.15 10.59
C ILE A 71 -5.18 9.57 11.13
N LYS A 72 -6.26 10.31 10.85
CA LYS A 72 -6.44 11.68 11.32
C LYS A 72 -6.50 11.77 12.85
N GLU A 73 -7.17 10.84 13.51
CA GLU A 73 -7.23 10.76 14.97
C GLU A 73 -5.86 10.49 15.61
N LEU A 74 -5.04 9.67 14.97
CA LEU A 74 -3.68 9.38 15.43
C LEU A 74 -2.75 10.58 15.33
N ASN A 75 -3.06 11.56 14.50
CA ASN A 75 -2.28 12.78 14.29
C ASN A 75 -0.78 12.50 14.01
N MET A 76 -0.50 11.44 13.28
CA MET A 76 0.85 11.06 12.88
C MET A 76 1.08 11.38 11.41
N GLN A 77 2.32 11.75 11.07
CA GLN A 77 2.69 11.84 9.66
C GLN A 77 2.53 10.48 8.99
N THR A 78 1.96 10.46 7.80
CA THR A 78 1.57 9.22 7.14
C THR A 78 2.03 9.23 5.68
N LEU A 79 2.72 8.17 5.27
CA LEU A 79 2.96 7.87 3.87
C LEU A 79 1.86 6.92 3.37
N LEU A 80 0.99 7.45 2.55
CA LEU A 80 -0.08 6.68 1.92
C LEU A 80 0.35 6.25 0.52
N ILE A 81 0.44 4.94 0.32
CA ILE A 81 0.76 4.36 -0.99
C ILE A 81 -0.52 4.26 -1.82
N TRP A 82 -0.46 4.75 -3.06
CA TRP A 82 -1.59 4.68 -3.97
C TRP A 82 -2.00 3.22 -4.25
N PRO A 83 -3.31 2.91 -4.29
CA PRO A 83 -3.77 1.55 -4.54
C PRO A 83 -3.39 1.05 -5.94
N ASN A 84 -3.24 -0.26 -6.09
CA ASN A 84 -3.11 -0.89 -7.40
C ASN A 84 -4.42 -0.73 -8.22
N ILE A 85 -4.32 -1.01 -9.52
CA ILE A 85 -5.47 -0.99 -10.45
C ILE A 85 -6.26 -2.30 -10.29
N ASP A 86 -6.87 -2.50 -9.13
CA ASP A 86 -7.72 -3.64 -8.81
C ASP A 86 -9.20 -3.22 -8.75
N ALA A 87 -10.13 -4.18 -8.71
CA ALA A 87 -11.55 -3.89 -8.53
C ALA A 87 -11.77 -3.11 -7.21
N GLY A 88 -12.43 -1.95 -7.28
CA GLY A 88 -12.66 -1.06 -6.14
C GLY A 88 -11.59 0.00 -5.91
N SER A 89 -10.49 0.02 -6.67
CA SER A 89 -9.44 1.05 -6.54
C SER A 89 -9.93 2.46 -6.85
N ASP A 90 -10.96 2.60 -7.69
CA ASP A 90 -11.57 3.90 -8.00
C ASP A 90 -12.20 4.54 -6.76
N GLY A 91 -12.94 3.77 -5.96
CA GLY A 91 -13.53 4.24 -4.70
C GLY A 91 -12.46 4.64 -3.68
N VAL A 92 -11.40 3.84 -3.54
CA VAL A 92 -10.24 4.18 -2.69
C VAL A 92 -9.59 5.48 -3.15
N SER A 93 -9.38 5.62 -4.47
CA SER A 93 -8.78 6.82 -5.06
C SER A 93 -9.65 8.07 -4.89
N GLN A 94 -10.98 7.93 -4.90
CA GLN A 94 -11.91 9.03 -4.62
C GLN A 94 -11.82 9.49 -3.16
N ALA A 95 -11.77 8.55 -2.22
CA ALA A 95 -11.65 8.88 -0.80
C ALA A 95 -10.33 9.58 -0.45
N ILE A 96 -9.24 9.25 -1.15
CA ILE A 96 -7.91 9.86 -0.92
C ILE A 96 -7.84 11.31 -1.44
N ARG A 97 -8.63 11.67 -2.44
CA ARG A 97 -8.65 13.03 -3.06
C ARG A 97 -9.45 14.04 -2.28
#